data_35d67d445aa72f530864f8d9c5549275
#
_entry.id   35d67d445aa72f530864f8d9c5549275
#
_cell.length_a   1.000
_cell.length_b   1.000
_cell.length_c   1.000
_cell.angle_alpha   90.00
_cell.angle_beta   90.00
_cell.angle_gamma   90.00
#
_symmetry.space_group_name_H-M   'P 1'
#
loop_
_entity.id
_entity.type
_entity.pdbx_description
1 polymer ?
#
loop_
_entity_poly.entity_id
_entity_poly.type
_entity_poly.pdbx_seq_one_letter_code
_entity_poly.pdbx_strand_id
1 'polypeptide(L)'
;MAQSVTNYNLTPSMAAAGHPADALTDAHIHYLSIYQFPDGAWRTTSYRPPEEYGPFTTTAVALRAIRLYPIPGRRAEFDERFARAKRWLLAAKAHSSEEHAMQLHGLADAGASPSERAPFVSALKAAQAEDGSWSVLPGIPGEAYATGEILYALHVSGNVPTTDPVYQKGIRWLLRNQLADGSWFMPARAVPVQPHTFESGFPHGWHQFASAGASSWATMALLFTLPDR
;
A
#
# COMPACT_ATOMS: atom_id res chain seq x y z
N MET A 1 -15.39 2.21 -16.64
CA MET A 1 -15.38 3.36 -15.73
C MET A 1 -14.38 3.11 -14.62
N ALA A 2 -13.53 4.07 -14.28
CA ALA A 2 -12.66 3.94 -13.12
C ALA A 2 -13.48 4.13 -11.83
N GLN A 3 -13.08 3.48 -10.74
CA GLN A 3 -13.82 3.42 -9.49
C GLN A 3 -13.11 4.19 -8.37
N SER A 4 -13.80 4.49 -7.28
CA SER A 4 -13.17 5.03 -6.07
C SER A 4 -12.29 3.97 -5.40
N VAL A 5 -11.15 4.38 -4.84
CA VAL A 5 -10.25 3.49 -4.06
C VAL A 5 -10.97 2.86 -2.87
N THR A 6 -11.94 3.54 -2.27
CA THR A 6 -12.75 2.99 -1.18
C THR A 6 -13.40 1.65 -1.54
N ASN A 7 -13.85 1.50 -2.79
CA ASN A 7 -14.44 0.25 -3.25
C ASN A 7 -13.41 -0.90 -3.32
N TYR A 8 -12.15 -0.60 -3.62
CA TYR A 8 -11.10 -1.62 -3.67
C TYR A 8 -10.69 -2.10 -2.27
N ASN A 9 -10.74 -1.24 -1.26
CA ASN A 9 -10.34 -1.56 0.11
C ASN A 9 -11.37 -2.35 0.91
N LEU A 10 -12.62 -2.45 0.45
CA LEU A 10 -13.71 -3.07 1.20
C LEU A 10 -13.38 -4.52 1.63
N THR A 11 -13.10 -5.40 0.67
CA THR A 11 -12.84 -6.81 0.97
C THR A 11 -11.53 -7.07 1.71
N PRO A 12 -10.39 -6.40 1.44
CA PRO A 12 -9.22 -6.51 2.30
C PRO A 12 -9.48 -6.10 3.75
N SER A 13 -10.30 -5.07 3.99
CA SER A 13 -10.68 -4.65 5.34
C SER A 13 -11.60 -5.68 6.02
N MET A 14 -12.54 -6.27 5.28
CA MET A 14 -13.39 -7.36 5.78
C MET A 14 -12.55 -8.58 6.17
N ALA A 15 -11.58 -8.97 5.35
CA ALA A 15 -10.67 -10.06 5.66
C ALA A 15 -9.82 -9.79 6.91
N ALA A 16 -9.30 -8.56 7.07
CA ALA A 16 -8.57 -8.15 8.26
C ALA A 16 -9.44 -8.20 9.53
N ALA A 17 -10.74 -7.95 9.40
CA ALA A 17 -11.72 -8.08 10.47
C ALA A 17 -12.19 -9.52 10.70
N GLY A 18 -11.66 -10.52 9.98
CA GLY A 18 -12.03 -11.92 10.11
C GLY A 18 -13.40 -12.28 9.50
N HIS A 19 -13.94 -11.45 8.60
CA HIS A 19 -15.21 -11.73 7.92
C HIS A 19 -15.04 -12.95 6.99
N PRO A 20 -15.90 -13.97 7.08
CA PRO A 20 -15.80 -15.16 6.22
C PRO A 20 -16.26 -14.86 4.79
N ALA A 21 -15.83 -15.69 3.84
CA ALA A 21 -16.33 -15.63 2.48
C ALA A 21 -17.85 -15.92 2.43
N ASP A 22 -18.59 -15.07 1.73
CA ASP A 22 -20.05 -15.17 1.57
C ASP A 22 -20.51 -14.57 0.23
N ALA A 23 -21.82 -14.52 0.00
CA ALA A 23 -22.40 -13.95 -1.22
C ALA A 23 -22.06 -12.47 -1.44
N LEU A 24 -21.84 -11.70 -0.36
CA LEU A 24 -21.45 -10.30 -0.45
C LEU A 24 -20.02 -10.16 -0.94
N THR A 25 -19.09 -10.92 -0.35
CA THR A 25 -17.69 -10.94 -0.81
C THR A 25 -17.59 -11.44 -2.24
N ASP A 26 -18.34 -12.49 -2.63
CA ASP A 26 -18.38 -13.00 -3.99
C ASP A 26 -18.89 -11.95 -4.99
N ALA A 27 -19.96 -11.24 -4.65
CA ALA A 27 -20.49 -10.16 -5.48
C ALA A 27 -19.46 -9.03 -5.66
N HIS A 28 -18.74 -8.68 -4.59
CA HIS A 28 -17.72 -7.64 -4.65
C HIS A 28 -16.49 -8.09 -5.46
N ILE A 29 -16.04 -9.34 -5.32
CA ILE A 29 -14.94 -9.87 -6.15
C ILE A 29 -15.35 -9.94 -7.62
N HIS A 30 -16.59 -10.34 -7.91
CA HIS A 30 -17.11 -10.29 -9.28
C HIS A 30 -17.10 -8.86 -9.82
N TYR A 31 -17.58 -7.90 -9.03
CA TYR A 31 -17.53 -6.48 -9.36
C TYR A 31 -16.09 -6.02 -9.68
N LEU A 32 -15.12 -6.28 -8.82
CA LEU A 32 -13.72 -5.94 -9.09
C LEU A 32 -13.22 -6.57 -10.39
N SER A 33 -13.60 -7.82 -10.67
CA SER A 33 -13.18 -8.55 -11.86
C SER A 33 -13.57 -7.84 -13.16
N ILE A 34 -14.79 -7.34 -13.26
CA ILE A 34 -15.28 -6.67 -14.49
C ILE A 34 -14.64 -5.30 -14.73
N TYR A 35 -13.99 -4.70 -13.72
CA TYR A 35 -13.31 -3.41 -13.82
C TYR A 35 -11.80 -3.51 -14.11
N GLN A 36 -11.27 -4.71 -14.28
CA GLN A 36 -9.89 -4.85 -14.78
C GLN A 36 -9.80 -4.35 -16.22
N PHE A 37 -8.90 -3.43 -16.48
CA PHE A 37 -8.65 -2.93 -17.84
C PHE A 37 -7.96 -4.01 -18.71
N PRO A 38 -8.05 -3.88 -20.05
CA PRO A 38 -7.45 -4.85 -20.97
C PRO A 38 -5.93 -5.02 -20.80
N ASP A 39 -5.22 -3.96 -20.38
CA ASP A 39 -3.79 -3.99 -20.08
C ASP A 39 -3.44 -4.72 -18.78
N GLY A 40 -4.42 -5.03 -17.95
CA GLY A 40 -4.27 -5.77 -16.71
C GLY A 40 -4.34 -4.92 -15.45
N ALA A 41 -4.32 -3.59 -15.54
CA ALA A 41 -4.42 -2.69 -14.40
C ALA A 41 -5.86 -2.50 -13.92
N TRP A 42 -6.00 -2.03 -12.68
CA TRP A 42 -7.20 -1.36 -12.19
C TRP A 42 -6.91 0.13 -12.01
N ARG A 43 -7.91 0.97 -12.19
CA ARG A 43 -7.76 2.42 -12.14
C ARG A 43 -8.85 3.07 -11.31
N THR A 44 -8.49 4.19 -10.69
CA THR A 44 -9.41 5.04 -9.92
C THR A 44 -9.67 6.35 -10.64
N THR A 45 -10.80 7.00 -10.28
CA THR A 45 -11.09 8.38 -10.64
C THR A 45 -10.64 9.38 -9.57
N SER A 46 -10.28 8.89 -8.38
CA SER A 46 -9.84 9.72 -7.27
C SER A 46 -8.33 9.82 -7.24
N TYR A 47 -7.84 11.05 -7.08
CA TYR A 47 -6.42 11.35 -6.91
C TYR A 47 -6.25 12.22 -5.67
N ARG A 48 -5.94 11.61 -4.55
CA ARG A 48 -5.67 12.29 -3.27
C ARG A 48 -4.39 11.73 -2.65
N PRO A 49 -3.22 12.12 -3.18
CA PRO A 49 -1.95 11.64 -2.63
C PRO A 49 -1.80 12.00 -1.15
N PRO A 50 -1.18 11.12 -0.35
CA PRO A 50 -0.59 9.86 -0.74
C PRO A 50 -1.56 8.67 -0.75
N GLU A 51 -2.73 8.77 -0.16
CA GLU A 51 -3.61 7.63 0.15
C GLU A 51 -4.40 7.09 -1.05
N GLU A 52 -4.62 7.88 -2.08
CA GLU A 52 -5.36 7.50 -3.29
C GLU A 52 -4.55 7.91 -4.52
N TYR A 53 -3.42 7.24 -4.74
CA TYR A 53 -2.42 7.78 -5.67
C TYR A 53 -2.55 7.29 -7.11
N GLY A 54 -3.22 6.19 -7.41
CA GLY A 54 -3.37 5.82 -8.81
C GLY A 54 -3.43 4.34 -9.12
N PRO A 55 -3.04 3.95 -10.35
CA PRO A 55 -3.24 2.59 -10.84
C PRO A 55 -2.41 1.52 -10.12
N PHE A 56 -1.26 1.86 -9.53
CA PHE A 56 -0.48 0.90 -8.75
C PHE A 56 -1.22 0.48 -7.49
N THR A 57 -1.72 1.46 -6.72
CA THR A 57 -2.49 1.23 -5.50
C THR A 57 -3.75 0.43 -5.80
N THR A 58 -4.55 0.87 -6.78
CA THR A 58 -5.80 0.16 -7.11
C THR A 58 -5.57 -1.24 -7.63
N THR A 59 -4.49 -1.46 -8.41
CA THR A 59 -4.14 -2.79 -8.91
C THR A 59 -3.69 -3.71 -7.78
N ALA A 60 -2.81 -3.25 -6.90
CA ALA A 60 -2.33 -4.04 -5.76
C ALA A 60 -3.49 -4.43 -4.83
N VAL A 61 -4.35 -3.48 -4.47
CA VAL A 61 -5.48 -3.73 -3.58
C VAL A 61 -6.53 -4.65 -4.22
N ALA A 62 -6.82 -4.50 -5.52
CA ALA A 62 -7.72 -5.41 -6.24
C ALA A 62 -7.18 -6.85 -6.29
N LEU A 63 -5.89 -7.02 -6.57
CA LEU A 63 -5.22 -8.33 -6.53
C LEU A 63 -5.30 -8.95 -5.13
N ARG A 64 -5.04 -8.16 -4.09
CA ARG A 64 -5.15 -8.58 -2.70
C ARG A 64 -6.57 -9.02 -2.36
N ALA A 65 -7.58 -8.25 -2.75
CA ALA A 65 -9.00 -8.56 -2.55
C ALA A 65 -9.37 -9.91 -3.16
N ILE A 66 -9.04 -10.12 -4.44
CA ILE A 66 -9.34 -11.36 -5.18
C ILE A 66 -8.61 -12.57 -4.55
N ARG A 67 -7.39 -12.36 -4.06
CA ARG A 67 -6.62 -13.43 -3.42
C ARG A 67 -7.19 -13.85 -2.07
N LEU A 68 -7.73 -12.91 -1.30
CA LEU A 68 -8.31 -13.17 0.02
C LEU A 68 -9.67 -13.85 -0.05
N TYR A 69 -10.45 -13.58 -1.10
CA TYR A 69 -11.78 -14.14 -1.32
C TYR A 69 -11.90 -14.79 -2.70
N PRO A 70 -11.21 -15.93 -2.93
CA PRO A 70 -11.29 -16.62 -4.23
C PRO A 70 -12.68 -17.23 -4.41
N ILE A 71 -13.35 -16.91 -5.53
CA ILE A 71 -14.66 -17.48 -5.85
C ILE A 71 -14.48 -18.92 -6.35
N PRO A 72 -15.12 -19.92 -5.73
CA PRO A 72 -15.05 -21.30 -6.18
C PRO A 72 -15.46 -21.45 -7.66
N GLY A 73 -14.75 -22.30 -8.40
CA GLY A 73 -15.02 -22.55 -9.82
C GLY A 73 -14.49 -21.51 -10.82
N ARG A 74 -14.00 -20.36 -10.37
CA ARG A 74 -13.46 -19.29 -11.25
C ARG A 74 -11.93 -19.20 -11.26
N ARG A 75 -11.24 -20.21 -10.80
CA ARG A 75 -9.78 -20.19 -10.65
C ARG A 75 -9.05 -19.83 -11.95
N ALA A 76 -9.38 -20.49 -13.06
CA ALA A 76 -8.72 -20.25 -14.34
C ALA A 76 -8.87 -18.79 -14.82
N GLU A 77 -10.04 -18.19 -14.61
CA GLU A 77 -10.28 -16.78 -14.92
C GLU A 77 -9.40 -15.87 -14.07
N PHE A 78 -9.29 -16.15 -12.75
CA PHE A 78 -8.47 -15.33 -11.87
C PHE A 78 -6.97 -15.51 -12.14
N ASP A 79 -6.51 -16.72 -12.46
CA ASP A 79 -5.13 -16.97 -12.86
C ASP A 79 -4.75 -16.13 -14.10
N GLU A 80 -5.65 -16.02 -15.08
CA GLU A 80 -5.44 -15.16 -16.25
C GLU A 80 -5.42 -13.68 -15.88
N ARG A 81 -6.32 -13.22 -14.98
CA ARG A 81 -6.35 -11.84 -14.49
C ARG A 81 -5.06 -11.48 -13.73
N PHE A 82 -4.58 -12.37 -12.88
CA PHE A 82 -3.31 -12.22 -12.18
C PHE A 82 -2.13 -12.15 -13.17
N ALA A 83 -2.12 -13.01 -14.18
CA ALA A 83 -1.06 -12.99 -15.18
C ALA A 83 -1.02 -11.67 -15.98
N ARG A 84 -2.19 -11.10 -16.33
CA ARG A 84 -2.27 -9.77 -16.98
C ARG A 84 -1.77 -8.66 -16.07
N ALA A 85 -2.23 -8.63 -14.83
CA ALA A 85 -1.81 -7.62 -13.85
C ALA A 85 -0.30 -7.71 -13.57
N LYS A 86 0.24 -8.93 -13.43
CA LYS A 86 1.69 -9.13 -13.25
C LYS A 86 2.49 -8.56 -14.42
N ARG A 87 2.08 -8.81 -15.67
CA ARG A 87 2.75 -8.24 -16.85
C ARG A 87 2.74 -6.72 -16.82
N TRP A 88 1.59 -6.12 -16.48
CA TRP A 88 1.48 -4.67 -16.36
C TRP A 88 2.40 -4.14 -15.27
N LEU A 89 2.38 -4.72 -14.07
CA LEU A 89 3.21 -4.30 -12.94
C LEU A 89 4.71 -4.40 -13.23
N LEU A 90 5.14 -5.44 -13.95
CA LEU A 90 6.56 -5.60 -14.35
C LEU A 90 7.00 -4.55 -15.37
N ALA A 91 6.10 -4.05 -16.21
CA ALA A 91 6.41 -3.11 -17.29
C ALA A 91 6.20 -1.63 -16.89
N ALA A 92 5.31 -1.37 -15.93
CA ALA A 92 4.94 -0.02 -15.54
C ALA A 92 6.07 0.66 -14.76
N LYS A 93 6.24 1.97 -15.01
CA LYS A 93 7.25 2.79 -14.33
C LYS A 93 6.60 3.53 -13.18
N ALA A 94 7.04 3.24 -11.98
CA ALA A 94 6.66 3.96 -10.76
C ALA A 94 7.48 5.25 -10.62
N HIS A 95 6.87 6.30 -10.07
CA HIS A 95 7.46 7.64 -9.92
C HIS A 95 7.44 8.15 -8.47
N SER A 96 6.60 7.60 -7.62
CA SER A 96 6.50 7.95 -6.20
C SER A 96 6.84 6.73 -5.33
N SER A 97 7.12 6.98 -4.05
CA SER A 97 7.36 5.91 -3.09
C SER A 97 6.17 4.97 -2.95
N GLU A 98 4.95 5.52 -2.93
CA GLU A 98 3.75 4.71 -2.87
C GLU A 98 3.62 3.82 -4.11
N GLU A 99 3.82 4.37 -5.33
CA GLU A 99 3.77 3.56 -6.54
C GLU A 99 4.78 2.41 -6.51
N HIS A 100 6.00 2.65 -6.03
CA HIS A 100 7.02 1.61 -5.87
C HIS A 100 6.63 0.55 -4.81
N ALA A 101 6.10 0.98 -3.66
CA ALA A 101 5.64 0.08 -2.62
C ALA A 101 4.45 -0.76 -3.10
N MET A 102 3.45 -0.13 -3.70
CA MET A 102 2.27 -0.80 -4.23
C MET A 102 2.59 -1.69 -5.45
N GLN A 103 3.58 -1.32 -6.27
CA GLN A 103 4.10 -2.20 -7.31
C GLN A 103 4.66 -3.50 -6.73
N LEU A 104 5.44 -3.42 -5.65
CA LEU A 104 5.99 -4.60 -4.98
C LEU A 104 4.88 -5.44 -4.34
N HIS A 105 3.88 -4.82 -3.69
CA HIS A 105 2.72 -5.52 -3.15
C HIS A 105 1.92 -6.22 -4.26
N GLY A 106 1.59 -5.51 -5.32
CA GLY A 106 0.86 -6.08 -6.45
C GLY A 106 1.59 -7.24 -7.12
N LEU A 107 2.91 -7.15 -7.28
CA LEU A 107 3.74 -8.24 -7.81
C LEU A 107 3.68 -9.47 -6.91
N ALA A 108 3.77 -9.31 -5.60
CA ALA A 108 3.68 -10.41 -4.64
C ALA A 108 2.30 -11.09 -4.71
N ASP A 109 1.22 -10.30 -4.70
CA ASP A 109 -0.14 -10.81 -4.78
C ASP A 109 -0.47 -11.42 -6.16
N ALA A 110 0.15 -10.93 -7.25
CA ALA A 110 0.05 -11.52 -8.58
C ALA A 110 0.91 -12.79 -8.76
N GLY A 111 1.58 -13.26 -7.72
CA GLY A 111 2.38 -14.47 -7.76
C GLY A 111 3.73 -14.32 -8.47
N ALA A 112 4.32 -13.12 -8.46
CA ALA A 112 5.68 -12.94 -8.92
C ALA A 112 6.67 -13.68 -8.00
N SER A 113 7.64 -14.37 -8.59
CA SER A 113 8.69 -15.07 -7.86
C SER A 113 9.60 -14.10 -7.10
N PRO A 114 10.35 -14.56 -6.09
CA PRO A 114 11.34 -13.73 -5.42
C PRO A 114 12.36 -13.11 -6.40
N SER A 115 12.78 -13.83 -7.43
CA SER A 115 13.69 -13.33 -8.45
C SER A 115 13.08 -12.21 -9.32
N GLU A 116 11.79 -12.31 -9.66
CA GLU A 116 11.09 -11.24 -10.38
C GLU A 116 10.91 -9.99 -9.51
N ARG A 117 10.77 -10.13 -8.20
CA ARG A 117 10.61 -9.00 -7.26
C ARG A 117 11.93 -8.37 -6.80
N ALA A 118 13.06 -9.09 -6.91
CA ALA A 118 14.36 -8.64 -6.41
C ALA A 118 14.81 -7.26 -6.95
N PRO A 119 14.63 -6.90 -8.24
CA PRO A 119 14.98 -5.57 -8.72
C PRO A 119 14.19 -4.44 -8.02
N PHE A 120 12.91 -4.66 -7.73
CA PHE A 120 12.04 -3.69 -7.05
C PHE A 120 12.45 -3.53 -5.57
N VAL A 121 12.75 -4.63 -4.89
CA VAL A 121 13.30 -4.61 -3.53
C VAL A 121 14.62 -3.83 -3.50
N SER A 122 15.53 -4.09 -4.44
CA SER A 122 16.81 -3.39 -4.52
C SER A 122 16.65 -1.90 -4.76
N ALA A 123 15.73 -1.50 -5.64
CA ALA A 123 15.44 -0.11 -5.92
C ALA A 123 14.88 0.62 -4.68
N LEU A 124 13.94 0.01 -3.96
CA LEU A 124 13.41 0.57 -2.71
C LEU A 124 14.50 0.73 -1.65
N LYS A 125 15.38 -0.26 -1.48
CA LYS A 125 16.51 -0.18 -0.54
C LYS A 125 17.50 0.93 -0.93
N ALA A 126 17.80 1.07 -2.21
CA ALA A 126 18.73 2.08 -2.72
C ALA A 126 18.18 3.51 -2.60
N ALA A 127 16.85 3.67 -2.56
CA ALA A 127 16.18 4.96 -2.39
C ALA A 127 16.17 5.47 -0.93
N GLN A 128 16.67 4.68 0.04
CA GLN A 128 16.74 5.12 1.44
C GLN A 128 17.70 6.30 1.60
N ALA A 129 17.24 7.38 2.21
CA ALA A 129 18.07 8.54 2.54
C ALA A 129 19.13 8.21 3.61
N GLU A 130 20.14 9.08 3.74
CA GLU A 130 21.20 8.91 4.73
C GLU A 130 20.71 8.88 6.17
N ASP A 131 19.61 9.59 6.48
CA ASP A 131 19.01 9.60 7.81
C ASP A 131 18.19 8.33 8.13
N GLY A 132 17.90 7.52 7.11
CA GLY A 132 17.14 6.27 7.20
C GLY A 132 15.68 6.36 6.75
N SER A 133 15.24 7.54 6.31
CA SER A 133 13.88 7.76 5.83
C SER A 133 13.71 7.46 4.33
N TRP A 134 12.44 7.48 3.92
CA TRP A 134 12.04 7.64 2.52
C TRP A 134 11.11 8.83 2.39
N SER A 135 11.16 9.49 1.25
CA SER A 135 10.27 10.58 0.89
C SER A 135 9.15 10.10 -0.02
N VAL A 136 7.98 10.71 0.04
CA VAL A 136 6.84 10.38 -0.84
C VAL A 136 7.17 10.68 -2.31
N LEU A 137 7.88 11.77 -2.55
CA LEU A 137 8.31 12.22 -3.88
C LEU A 137 9.80 12.58 -3.87
N PRO A 138 10.49 12.47 -5.02
CA PRO A 138 11.87 12.93 -5.14
C PRO A 138 12.01 14.42 -4.76
N GLY A 139 13.08 14.76 -4.05
CA GLY A 139 13.43 16.14 -3.72
C GLY A 139 12.69 16.75 -2.52
N ILE A 140 11.87 15.99 -1.81
CA ILE A 140 11.27 16.43 -0.54
C ILE A 140 11.86 15.64 0.64
N PRO A 141 11.79 16.16 1.87
CA PRO A 141 12.25 15.45 3.06
C PRO A 141 11.57 14.10 3.25
N GLY A 142 12.25 13.20 3.94
CA GLY A 142 11.66 11.91 4.36
C GLY A 142 10.49 12.10 5.32
N GLU A 143 9.53 11.18 5.23
CA GLU A 143 8.26 11.25 5.96
C GLU A 143 7.87 9.89 6.51
N ALA A 144 7.13 9.91 7.62
CA ALA A 144 6.72 8.68 8.29
C ALA A 144 5.79 7.81 7.44
N TYR A 145 4.96 8.42 6.58
CA TYR A 145 4.10 7.70 5.65
C TYR A 145 4.94 6.82 4.71
N ALA A 146 5.81 7.43 3.90
CA ALA A 146 6.64 6.70 2.94
C ALA A 146 7.61 5.73 3.63
N THR A 147 8.19 6.13 4.77
CA THR A 147 9.12 5.30 5.53
C THR A 147 8.41 4.04 6.05
N GLY A 148 7.26 4.19 6.69
CA GLY A 148 6.49 3.06 7.22
C GLY A 148 5.96 2.14 6.12
N GLU A 149 5.39 2.72 5.06
CA GLU A 149 4.86 1.99 3.90
C GLU A 149 5.93 1.16 3.20
N ILE A 150 7.10 1.75 2.92
CA ILE A 150 8.19 1.03 2.26
C ILE A 150 8.76 -0.06 3.16
N LEU A 151 8.94 0.17 4.46
CA LEU A 151 9.36 -0.87 5.39
C LEU A 151 8.37 -2.03 5.41
N TYR A 152 7.06 -1.72 5.46
CA TYR A 152 6.01 -2.73 5.37
C TYR A 152 6.10 -3.52 4.06
N ALA A 153 6.22 -2.84 2.92
CA ALA A 153 6.32 -3.47 1.61
C ALA A 153 7.58 -4.36 1.47
N LEU A 154 8.72 -3.87 1.95
CA LEU A 154 9.99 -4.62 1.96
C LEU A 154 9.86 -5.91 2.77
N HIS A 155 9.23 -5.84 3.94
CA HIS A 155 9.05 -7.02 4.80
C HIS A 155 8.03 -8.00 4.23
N VAL A 156 6.79 -7.55 4.02
CA VAL A 156 5.65 -8.41 3.67
C VAL A 156 5.74 -8.94 2.24
N SER A 157 6.15 -8.09 1.30
CA SER A 157 6.16 -8.43 -0.12
C SER A 157 7.55 -8.63 -0.69
N GLY A 158 8.56 -8.03 -0.07
CA GLY A 158 9.97 -8.17 -0.45
C GLY A 158 10.70 -9.32 0.25
N ASN A 159 10.12 -9.92 1.28
CA ASN A 159 10.76 -10.91 2.17
C ASN A 159 12.05 -10.39 2.82
N VAL A 160 12.15 -9.08 3.04
CA VAL A 160 13.30 -8.47 3.74
C VAL A 160 13.10 -8.69 5.25
N PRO A 161 14.06 -9.34 5.94
CA PRO A 161 13.93 -9.56 7.37
C PRO A 161 14.03 -8.23 8.14
N THR A 162 13.35 -8.16 9.28
CA THR A 162 13.42 -6.97 10.15
C THR A 162 14.82 -6.67 10.67
N THR A 163 15.72 -7.66 10.68
CA THR A 163 17.12 -7.52 11.05
C THR A 163 18.00 -6.90 9.95
N ASP A 164 17.47 -6.72 8.75
CA ASP A 164 18.20 -6.08 7.65
C ASP A 164 18.64 -4.65 8.03
N PRO A 165 19.90 -4.25 7.75
CA PRO A 165 20.40 -2.92 8.12
C PRO A 165 19.57 -1.76 7.59
N VAL A 166 19.01 -1.88 6.37
CA VAL A 166 18.11 -0.87 5.77
C VAL A 166 16.82 -0.78 6.57
N TYR A 167 16.23 -1.94 6.91
CA TYR A 167 15.03 -1.99 7.74
C TYR A 167 15.27 -1.35 9.10
N GLN A 168 16.32 -1.76 9.80
CA GLN A 168 16.69 -1.24 11.11
C GLN A 168 16.96 0.28 11.11
N LYS A 169 17.54 0.80 10.03
CA LYS A 169 17.81 2.22 9.89
C LYS A 169 16.50 3.03 9.77
N GLY A 170 15.53 2.52 9.00
CA GLY A 170 14.19 3.10 8.90
C GLY A 170 13.42 3.08 10.21
N ILE A 171 13.45 1.94 10.94
CA ILE A 171 12.84 1.82 12.26
C ILE A 171 13.41 2.85 13.25
N ARG A 172 14.72 3.02 13.28
CA ARG A 172 15.35 4.04 14.14
C ARG A 172 14.91 5.46 13.76
N TRP A 173 14.72 5.72 12.46
CA TRP A 173 14.20 7.01 12.01
C TRP A 173 12.76 7.23 12.49
N LEU A 174 11.88 6.24 12.33
CA LEU A 174 10.50 6.32 12.81
C LEU A 174 10.44 6.61 14.32
N LEU A 175 11.18 5.86 15.12
CA LEU A 175 11.20 6.05 16.58
C LEU A 175 11.71 7.44 17.01
N ARG A 176 12.70 8.01 16.30
CA ARG A 176 13.20 9.35 16.60
C ARG A 176 12.25 10.48 16.20
N ASN A 177 11.35 10.21 15.26
CA ASN A 177 10.41 11.21 14.70
C ASN A 177 8.98 11.01 15.21
N GLN A 178 8.78 10.10 16.18
CA GLN A 178 7.50 9.96 16.86
C GLN A 178 7.26 11.16 17.78
N LEU A 179 6.06 11.72 17.71
CA LEU A 179 5.67 12.84 18.57
C LEU A 179 5.29 12.36 19.97
N ALA A 180 5.22 13.29 20.93
CA ALA A 180 4.94 12.97 22.32
C ALA A 180 3.54 12.35 22.54
N ASP A 181 2.60 12.60 21.63
CA ASP A 181 1.26 12.00 21.64
C ASP A 181 1.22 10.59 21.00
N GLY A 182 2.37 10.08 20.55
CA GLY A 182 2.52 8.77 19.92
C GLY A 182 2.25 8.77 18.40
N SER A 183 1.85 9.89 17.83
CA SER A 183 1.58 10.02 16.39
C SER A 183 2.83 10.39 15.58
N TRP A 184 2.69 10.36 14.25
CA TRP A 184 3.62 10.95 13.29
C TRP A 184 2.90 11.99 12.45
N PHE A 185 3.49 13.17 12.41
CA PHE A 185 2.99 14.26 11.57
C PHE A 185 3.29 13.98 10.09
N MET A 186 2.30 14.25 9.24
CA MET A 186 2.46 14.31 7.81
C MET A 186 1.65 15.46 7.22
N PRO A 187 2.26 16.37 6.42
CA PRO A 187 1.52 17.43 5.77
C PRO A 187 0.60 16.86 4.67
N ALA A 188 -0.68 17.21 4.73
CA ALA A 188 -1.59 16.96 3.61
C ALA A 188 -1.17 17.85 2.44
N ARG A 189 -0.96 17.24 1.27
CA ARG A 189 -0.56 17.92 0.03
C ARG A 189 -1.70 17.99 -0.99
N ALA A 190 -2.74 17.20 -0.79
CA ALA A 190 -3.96 17.31 -1.58
C ALA A 190 -4.74 18.56 -1.18
N VAL A 191 -5.35 19.21 -2.16
CA VAL A 191 -6.34 20.26 -1.87
C VAL A 191 -7.42 19.63 -0.98
N PRO A 192 -7.77 20.24 0.16
CA PRO A 192 -8.77 19.68 1.04
C PRO A 192 -10.09 19.58 0.28
N VAL A 193 -10.46 18.36 -0.07
CA VAL A 193 -11.77 18.07 -0.69
C VAL A 193 -12.86 18.13 0.37
N GLN A 194 -12.46 18.12 1.64
CA GLN A 194 -13.36 18.05 2.77
C GLN A 194 -13.41 19.40 3.47
N PRO A 195 -14.62 19.94 3.62
CA PRO A 195 -14.81 21.15 4.41
C PRO A 195 -14.40 20.93 5.86
N HIS A 196 -14.12 22.01 6.56
CA HIS A 196 -13.71 22.07 7.97
C HIS A 196 -14.60 21.29 8.95
N THR A 197 -15.72 20.77 8.49
CA THR A 197 -16.67 19.98 9.28
C THR A 197 -16.36 18.49 9.34
N PHE A 198 -15.32 18.04 8.63
CA PHE A 198 -14.95 16.62 8.62
C PHE A 198 -13.74 16.40 9.54
N GLU A 199 -14.03 16.05 10.78
CA GLU A 199 -13.03 15.76 11.80
C GLU A 199 -12.94 14.25 12.04
N SER A 200 -11.73 13.70 11.96
CA SER A 200 -11.48 12.28 12.29
C SER A 200 -11.25 12.06 13.80
N GLY A 201 -11.00 13.12 14.54
CA GLY A 201 -10.53 13.06 15.92
C GLY A 201 -9.03 12.75 16.06
N PHE A 202 -8.32 12.55 14.96
CA PHE A 202 -6.87 12.38 14.98
C PHE A 202 -6.19 13.76 15.12
N PRO A 203 -5.03 13.87 15.81
CA PRO A 203 -4.32 15.14 15.93
C PRO A 203 -3.89 15.71 14.58
N HIS A 204 -3.43 16.97 14.60
CA HIS A 204 -2.84 17.72 13.46
C HIS A 204 -3.82 18.45 12.55
N GLY A 205 -5.07 18.67 12.95
CA GLY A 205 -6.02 19.55 12.25
C GLY A 205 -6.17 19.23 10.77
N TRP A 206 -5.83 20.15 9.88
CA TRP A 206 -5.92 19.94 8.42
C TRP A 206 -5.13 18.73 7.89
N HIS A 207 -4.12 18.31 8.64
CA HIS A 207 -3.21 17.23 8.29
C HIS A 207 -3.62 15.89 8.95
N GLN A 208 -4.75 15.86 9.66
CA GLN A 208 -5.16 14.72 10.47
C GLN A 208 -5.27 13.41 9.69
N PHE A 209 -5.84 13.41 8.49
CA PHE A 209 -5.99 12.19 7.69
C PHE A 209 -4.63 11.67 7.19
N ALA A 210 -3.80 12.56 6.63
CA ALA A 210 -2.44 12.18 6.19
C ALA A 210 -1.59 11.69 7.38
N SER A 211 -1.72 12.35 8.53
CA SER A 211 -1.00 11.96 9.76
C SER A 211 -1.53 10.63 10.33
N ALA A 212 -2.82 10.35 10.22
CA ALA A 212 -3.38 9.05 10.59
C ALA A 212 -2.83 7.94 9.70
N GLY A 213 -2.78 8.16 8.38
CA GLY A 213 -2.15 7.23 7.43
C GLY A 213 -0.67 6.99 7.74
N ALA A 214 0.09 8.06 7.99
CA ALA A 214 1.49 7.98 8.37
C ALA A 214 1.71 7.18 9.65
N SER A 215 0.88 7.46 10.68
CA SER A 215 0.94 6.75 11.95
C SER A 215 0.55 5.27 11.81
N SER A 216 -0.41 4.96 10.95
CA SER A 216 -0.80 3.59 10.65
C SER A 216 0.34 2.80 10.00
N TRP A 217 0.98 3.34 8.95
CA TRP A 217 2.10 2.69 8.28
C TRP A 217 3.31 2.54 9.19
N ALA A 218 3.66 3.59 9.96
CA ALA A 218 4.75 3.54 10.93
C ALA A 218 4.52 2.46 11.98
N THR A 219 3.30 2.40 12.54
CA THR A 219 2.92 1.39 13.55
C THR A 219 3.01 -0.03 12.97
N MET A 220 2.47 -0.26 11.77
CA MET A 220 2.56 -1.58 11.13
C MET A 220 4.00 -2.03 10.91
N ALA A 221 4.89 -1.13 10.47
CA ALA A 221 6.30 -1.44 10.29
C ALA A 221 7.01 -1.78 11.62
N LEU A 222 6.68 -1.04 12.69
CA LEU A 222 7.23 -1.27 14.03
C LEU A 222 6.75 -2.60 14.63
N LEU A 223 5.50 -2.98 14.42
CA LEU A 223 4.93 -4.21 14.97
C LEU A 223 5.72 -5.47 14.56
N PHE A 224 6.29 -5.51 13.36
CA PHE A 224 7.12 -6.64 12.93
C PHE A 224 8.45 -6.76 13.67
N THR A 225 8.87 -5.73 14.41
CA THR A 225 10.10 -5.77 15.21
C THR A 225 9.87 -6.24 16.64
N LEU A 226 8.62 -6.42 17.05
CA LEU A 226 8.31 -6.95 18.36
C LEU A 226 8.60 -8.45 18.41
N PRO A 227 9.07 -8.97 19.55
CA PRO A 227 9.21 -10.41 19.73
C PRO A 227 7.85 -11.10 19.62
N ASP A 228 7.85 -12.31 19.05
CA ASP A 228 6.66 -13.17 19.02
C ASP A 228 6.15 -13.35 20.45
N ARG A 229 4.85 -13.12 20.65
CA ARG A 229 4.19 -13.29 21.95
C ARG A 229 3.69 -14.70 22.11
#